data_58835602b1c2eb011fceae6b295a3c45
#
_entry.id   58835602b1c2eb011fceae6b295a3c45
#
_cell.length_a   1.000
_cell.length_b   1.000
_cell.length_c   1.000
_cell.angle_alpha   90.00
_cell.angle_beta   90.00
_cell.angle_gamma   90.00
#
_symmetry.space_group_name_H-M   'P 1'
#
loop_
_entity.id
_entity.type
_entity.pdbx_description
1 polymer ?
#
loop_
_entity_poly.entity_id
_entity_poly.type
_entity_poly.pdbx_seq_one_letter_code
_entity_poly.pdbx_strand_id
1 'polypeptide(L)'
;RQRQMCIRDRLTRCQKCNNHCQLTITKFSDGSQFVSGNRCERGAGLEKAKKQMPNLYDYKYKRAFAYKPLKAENAPNGVIGIPRVLNIYENYPLWFTFFTELGFSVRISGRSTHDLYEKGIDSIPSESACYPAKLVHGHIQDLIDKGIKTIFYPCIPYEQIEYSDAGNHFNCPMVTSYPEVIYNNMDVVRQSDINFLYPFINLADKPSFKRQMMKALHDYGFTKTEIDNASEKAFAELQHYKQDIRNKGEEVLKWLDEHDERAIVLAGRPYHLSLIHISEPTRRVVNSY
;
A
#
# COMPACT_ATOMS: atom_id res chain seq x y z
N ARG A 1 -21.14 43.37 -32.68
CA ARG A 1 -20.55 42.21 -33.38
C ARG A 1 -19.94 41.29 -32.32
N GLN A 2 -20.64 40.22 -31.93
CA GLN A 2 -20.08 39.16 -31.11
C GLN A 2 -18.99 38.47 -31.96
N ARG A 3 -17.72 38.54 -31.51
CA ARG A 3 -16.66 37.72 -32.05
C ARG A 3 -16.96 36.27 -31.66
N GLN A 4 -17.38 35.45 -32.63
CA GLN A 4 -17.38 34.00 -32.45
C GLN A 4 -15.93 33.57 -32.22
N MET A 5 -15.58 33.29 -30.96
CA MET A 5 -14.31 32.62 -30.64
C MET A 5 -14.42 31.18 -31.16
N CYS A 6 -13.61 30.81 -32.15
CA CYS A 6 -13.50 29.44 -32.58
C CYS A 6 -12.83 28.63 -31.45
N ILE A 7 -13.63 27.89 -30.68
CA ILE A 7 -13.18 27.00 -29.63
C ILE A 7 -13.23 25.57 -30.21
N ARG A 8 -12.13 24.86 -30.11
CA ARG A 8 -12.08 23.43 -30.48
C ARG A 8 -11.76 22.63 -29.24
N ASP A 9 -12.70 21.78 -28.84
CA ASP A 9 -12.53 20.86 -27.71
C ASP A 9 -12.10 19.47 -28.21
N ARG A 10 -11.12 18.90 -27.54
CA ARG A 10 -10.67 17.54 -27.75
C ARG A 10 -10.71 16.76 -26.44
N LEU A 11 -11.47 15.68 -26.43
CA LEU A 11 -11.46 14.72 -25.34
C LEU A 11 -10.29 13.73 -25.52
N THR A 12 -9.54 13.49 -24.45
CA THR A 12 -8.44 12.51 -24.44
C THR A 12 -8.25 11.93 -23.04
N ARG A 13 -7.55 10.80 -22.93
CA ARG A 13 -7.14 10.24 -21.65
C ARG A 13 -5.70 10.59 -21.35
N CYS A 14 -5.43 11.02 -20.12
CA CYS A 14 -4.08 11.30 -19.64
C CYS A 14 -3.28 9.98 -19.54
N GLN A 15 -2.07 9.95 -20.10
CA GLN A 15 -1.17 8.80 -20.08
C GLN A 15 -0.02 8.98 -19.05
N LYS A 16 -0.08 10.02 -18.19
CA LYS A 16 1.05 10.40 -17.34
C LYS A 16 1.09 9.66 -15.99
N CYS A 17 0.02 8.97 -15.62
CA CYS A 17 -0.04 8.12 -14.42
C CYS A 17 -1.20 7.12 -14.54
N ASN A 18 -1.29 6.18 -13.59
CA ASN A 18 -2.30 5.11 -13.58
C ASN A 18 -3.75 5.59 -13.37
N ASN A 19 -3.98 6.88 -13.14
CA ASN A 19 -5.34 7.42 -13.00
C ASN A 19 -6.06 7.63 -14.34
N HIS A 20 -5.33 7.66 -15.45
CA HIS A 20 -5.88 7.82 -16.81
C HIS A 20 -7.02 8.86 -16.91
N CYS A 21 -6.86 10.02 -16.22
CA CYS A 21 -7.89 11.06 -16.15
C CYS A 21 -8.42 11.40 -17.53
N GLN A 22 -9.73 11.54 -17.66
CA GLN A 22 -10.34 12.08 -18.87
C GLN A 22 -10.11 13.59 -18.92
N LEU A 23 -9.43 14.04 -19.97
CA LEU A 23 -9.07 15.45 -20.16
C LEU A 23 -9.89 16.05 -21.29
N THR A 24 -10.32 17.29 -21.11
CA THR A 24 -10.83 18.14 -22.17
C THR A 24 -9.79 19.22 -22.47
N ILE A 25 -9.25 19.21 -23.66
CA ILE A 25 -8.29 20.21 -24.15
C ILE A 25 -9.03 21.18 -25.03
N THR A 26 -9.20 22.40 -24.53
CA THR A 26 -9.84 23.50 -25.26
C THR A 26 -8.75 24.35 -25.93
N LYS A 27 -8.78 24.49 -27.26
CA LYS A 27 -7.91 25.35 -28.02
C LYS A 27 -8.65 26.61 -28.47
N PHE A 28 -8.06 27.75 -28.19
CA PHE A 28 -8.58 29.05 -28.59
C PHE A 28 -7.98 29.54 -29.93
N SER A 29 -8.63 30.50 -30.55
CA SER A 29 -8.20 31.07 -31.84
C SER A 29 -6.85 31.78 -31.80
N ASP A 30 -6.43 32.22 -30.63
CA ASP A 30 -5.13 32.85 -30.36
C ASP A 30 -3.97 31.85 -30.18
N GLY A 31 -4.26 30.55 -30.32
CA GLY A 31 -3.29 29.46 -30.12
C GLY A 31 -3.13 29.01 -28.65
N SER A 32 -3.73 29.73 -27.71
CA SER A 32 -3.73 29.30 -26.30
C SER A 32 -4.56 28.03 -26.10
N GLN A 33 -4.24 27.26 -25.05
CA GLN A 33 -5.00 26.08 -24.73
C GLN A 33 -5.27 25.99 -23.23
N PHE A 34 -6.43 25.48 -22.90
CA PHE A 34 -6.85 25.19 -21.53
C PHE A 34 -7.14 23.70 -21.38
N VAL A 35 -6.64 23.11 -20.32
CA VAL A 35 -6.87 21.69 -20.01
C VAL A 35 -7.73 21.59 -18.75
N SER A 36 -8.85 20.89 -18.86
CA SER A 36 -9.75 20.59 -17.74
C SER A 36 -9.91 19.08 -17.56
N GLY A 37 -10.48 18.66 -16.42
CA GLY A 37 -10.59 17.24 -16.07
C GLY A 37 -9.29 16.62 -15.52
N ASN A 38 -8.18 17.38 -15.51
CA ASN A 38 -6.94 16.96 -14.88
C ASN A 38 -7.08 16.92 -13.36
N ARG A 39 -6.53 15.89 -12.74
CA ARG A 39 -6.49 15.70 -11.29
C ARG A 39 -5.15 16.12 -10.67
N CYS A 40 -4.20 16.54 -11.49
CA CYS A 40 -2.89 17.05 -11.06
C CYS A 40 -2.31 17.94 -12.16
N GLU A 41 -1.30 18.75 -11.82
CA GLU A 41 -0.60 19.65 -12.74
C GLU A 41 0.01 18.93 -13.95
N ARG A 42 0.46 17.68 -13.78
CA ARG A 42 1.00 16.85 -14.86
C ARG A 42 -0.02 16.60 -15.97
N GLY A 43 -1.29 16.38 -15.58
CA GLY A 43 -2.40 16.24 -16.54
C GLY A 43 -2.66 17.51 -17.32
N ALA A 44 -2.47 18.69 -16.73
CA ALA A 44 -2.59 19.98 -17.37
C ALA A 44 -1.38 20.36 -18.26
N GLY A 45 -0.31 19.55 -18.26
CA GLY A 45 0.92 19.89 -18.98
C GLY A 45 1.80 20.95 -18.31
N LEU A 46 1.48 21.32 -17.08
CA LEU A 46 2.19 22.34 -16.29
C LEU A 46 3.38 21.72 -15.53
N GLU A 47 4.13 20.83 -16.16
CA GLU A 47 5.33 20.27 -15.54
C GLU A 47 6.42 21.34 -15.46
N LYS A 48 6.63 21.87 -14.25
CA LYS A 48 7.86 22.61 -13.95
C LYS A 48 9.04 21.63 -13.99
N ALA A 49 10.20 22.08 -14.48
CA ALA A 49 11.43 21.32 -14.38
C ALA A 49 11.58 20.82 -12.92
N LYS A 50 11.64 19.51 -12.74
CA LYS A 50 11.73 18.93 -11.39
C LYS A 50 13.07 19.35 -10.78
N LYS A 51 13.04 20.29 -9.85
CA LYS A 51 14.16 20.44 -8.91
C LYS A 51 14.35 19.06 -8.27
N GLN A 52 15.56 18.56 -8.30
CA GLN A 52 15.86 17.21 -7.77
C GLN A 52 15.91 17.29 -6.23
N MET A 53 14.75 17.37 -5.62
CA MET A 53 14.61 17.44 -4.17
C MET A 53 14.47 16.02 -3.59
N PRO A 54 15.05 15.75 -2.42
CA PRO A 54 14.86 14.48 -1.73
C PRO A 54 13.38 14.20 -1.48
N ASN A 55 12.96 12.97 -1.75
CA ASN A 55 11.60 12.51 -1.45
C ASN A 55 11.67 11.29 -0.54
N LEU A 56 11.62 11.53 0.76
CA LEU A 56 11.72 10.50 1.78
C LEU A 56 10.52 9.55 1.75
N TYR A 57 9.33 10.04 1.35
CA TYR A 57 8.16 9.21 1.24
C TYR A 57 8.30 8.16 0.11
N ASP A 58 8.80 8.56 -1.06
CA ASP A 58 9.08 7.63 -2.16
C ASP A 58 10.19 6.63 -1.79
N TYR A 59 11.20 7.10 -1.07
CA TYR A 59 12.25 6.22 -0.52
C TYR A 59 11.65 5.16 0.42
N LYS A 60 10.86 5.58 1.43
CA LYS A 60 10.18 4.68 2.37
C LYS A 60 9.34 3.64 1.64
N TYR A 61 8.53 4.08 0.66
CA TYR A 61 7.69 3.17 -0.12
C TYR A 61 8.52 2.14 -0.90
N LYS A 62 9.56 2.59 -1.61
CA LYS A 62 10.44 1.69 -2.35
C LYS A 62 11.15 0.70 -1.43
N ARG A 63 11.68 1.16 -0.31
CA ARG A 63 12.40 0.33 0.67
C ARG A 63 11.47 -0.72 1.30
N ALA A 64 10.24 -0.34 1.65
CA ALA A 64 9.27 -1.26 2.25
C ALA A 64 8.97 -2.48 1.36
N PHE A 65 9.02 -2.32 0.03
CA PHE A 65 8.66 -3.36 -0.93
C PHE A 65 9.83 -3.84 -1.82
N ALA A 66 11.07 -3.52 -1.46
CA ALA A 66 12.28 -3.82 -2.26
C ALA A 66 12.80 -5.26 -2.06
N TYR A 67 11.94 -6.21 -1.73
CA TYR A 67 12.32 -7.59 -1.46
C TYR A 67 12.11 -8.46 -2.70
N LYS A 68 13.05 -9.40 -2.92
CA LYS A 68 12.99 -10.34 -4.04
C LYS A 68 12.47 -11.70 -3.56
N PRO A 69 11.37 -12.21 -4.13
CA PRO A 69 10.85 -13.53 -3.78
C PRO A 69 11.86 -14.64 -4.03
N LEU A 70 11.79 -15.70 -3.24
CA LEU A 70 12.55 -16.92 -3.54
C LEU A 70 12.14 -17.47 -4.91
N LYS A 71 13.12 -18.03 -5.62
CA LYS A 71 12.83 -18.84 -6.81
C LYS A 71 12.12 -20.13 -6.41
N ALA A 72 11.35 -20.72 -7.32
CA ALA A 72 10.58 -21.94 -7.06
C ALA A 72 11.43 -23.10 -6.51
N GLU A 73 12.66 -23.24 -7.00
CA GLU A 73 13.64 -24.24 -6.55
C GLU A 73 14.06 -24.10 -5.08
N ASN A 74 13.96 -22.88 -4.53
CA ASN A 74 14.34 -22.53 -3.15
C ASN A 74 13.12 -22.29 -2.25
N ALA A 75 11.93 -22.62 -2.71
CA ALA A 75 10.65 -22.41 -2.00
C ALA A 75 9.91 -23.74 -1.81
N PRO A 76 10.41 -24.66 -0.94
CA PRO A 76 9.82 -25.98 -0.74
C PRO A 76 8.36 -25.91 -0.25
N ASN A 77 7.97 -24.85 0.45
CA ASN A 77 6.62 -24.65 0.97
C ASN A 77 5.68 -23.90 0.02
N GLY A 78 6.14 -23.67 -1.22
CA GLY A 78 5.31 -23.08 -2.28
C GLY A 78 5.23 -21.56 -2.23
N VAL A 79 4.14 -21.04 -2.76
CA VAL A 79 3.93 -19.60 -2.91
C VAL A 79 2.91 -19.10 -1.90
N ILE A 80 3.21 -17.99 -1.23
CA ILE A 80 2.28 -17.29 -0.35
C ILE A 80 2.07 -15.84 -0.83
N GLY A 81 0.82 -15.43 -0.96
CA GLY A 81 0.43 -14.08 -1.36
C GLY A 81 0.17 -13.18 -0.15
N ILE A 82 0.64 -11.94 -0.22
CA ILE A 82 0.36 -10.91 0.77
C ILE A 82 -0.27 -9.72 0.05
N PRO A 83 -1.48 -9.27 0.43
CA PRO A 83 -2.08 -8.09 -0.18
C PRO A 83 -1.34 -6.82 0.26
N ARG A 84 -1.09 -5.89 -0.67
CA ARG A 84 -0.43 -4.60 -0.40
C ARG A 84 -1.45 -3.60 0.13
N VAL A 85 -1.85 -3.75 1.38
CA VAL A 85 -2.97 -2.99 1.96
C VAL A 85 -2.70 -2.57 3.39
N LEU A 86 -3.37 -1.51 3.82
CA LEU A 86 -3.42 -1.07 5.22
C LEU A 86 -2.05 -1.14 5.92
N ASN A 87 -1.94 -1.77 7.08
CA ASN A 87 -0.71 -1.86 7.88
C ASN A 87 0.39 -2.74 7.24
N ILE A 88 0.10 -3.49 6.19
CA ILE A 88 1.14 -4.17 5.40
C ILE A 88 2.14 -3.16 4.81
N TYR A 89 1.73 -1.91 4.56
CA TYR A 89 2.65 -0.84 4.15
C TYR A 89 3.79 -0.55 5.14
N GLU A 90 3.61 -0.91 6.40
CA GLU A 90 4.62 -0.75 7.45
C GLU A 90 5.27 -2.07 7.86
N ASN A 91 4.50 -3.16 7.84
CA ASN A 91 4.90 -4.45 8.37
C ASN A 91 5.36 -5.46 7.29
N TYR A 92 5.35 -5.08 5.99
CA TYR A 92 5.76 -6.00 4.92
C TYR A 92 7.17 -6.57 5.09
N PRO A 93 8.20 -5.80 5.53
CA PRO A 93 9.52 -6.35 5.80
C PRO A 93 9.54 -7.53 6.77
N LEU A 94 8.73 -7.45 7.84
CA LEU A 94 8.57 -8.52 8.82
C LEU A 94 7.94 -9.76 8.18
N TRP A 95 6.82 -9.59 7.48
CA TRP A 95 6.09 -10.71 6.88
C TRP A 95 6.88 -11.37 5.76
N PHE A 96 7.52 -10.58 4.92
CA PHE A 96 8.38 -11.09 3.85
C PHE A 96 9.49 -11.97 4.43
N THR A 97 10.23 -11.47 5.40
CA THR A 97 11.35 -12.20 6.02
C THR A 97 10.84 -13.45 6.74
N PHE A 98 9.78 -13.35 7.51
CA PHE A 98 9.21 -14.49 8.23
C PHE A 98 8.88 -15.66 7.30
N PHE A 99 8.13 -15.41 6.24
CA PHE A 99 7.74 -16.45 5.29
C PHE A 99 8.89 -16.93 4.41
N THR A 100 9.83 -16.06 4.06
CA THR A 100 11.02 -16.44 3.31
C THR A 100 11.90 -17.39 4.13
N GLU A 101 12.10 -17.12 5.42
CA GLU A 101 12.83 -18.02 6.33
C GLU A 101 12.15 -19.38 6.52
N LEU A 102 10.84 -19.42 6.40
CA LEU A 102 10.07 -20.67 6.38
C LEU A 102 10.00 -21.33 4.99
N GLY A 103 10.77 -20.87 4.01
CA GLY A 103 10.86 -21.49 2.68
C GLY A 103 9.68 -21.22 1.76
N PHE A 104 8.94 -20.12 1.94
CA PHE A 104 7.91 -19.68 1.00
C PHE A 104 8.45 -18.67 -0.01
N SER A 105 7.98 -18.74 -1.26
CA SER A 105 8.13 -17.66 -2.22
C SER A 105 7.03 -16.62 -1.99
N VAL A 106 7.38 -15.50 -1.36
CA VAL A 106 6.41 -14.46 -1.01
C VAL A 106 6.07 -13.62 -2.23
N ARG A 107 4.79 -13.50 -2.56
CA ARG A 107 4.27 -12.66 -3.63
C ARG A 107 3.39 -11.56 -3.05
N ILE A 108 3.56 -10.36 -3.55
CA ILE A 108 2.73 -9.22 -3.16
C ILE A 108 1.82 -8.81 -4.31
N SER A 109 0.61 -8.35 -3.99
CA SER A 109 -0.32 -7.79 -4.97
C SER A 109 0.25 -6.54 -5.65
N GLY A 110 -0.31 -6.14 -6.77
CA GLY A 110 0.07 -4.96 -7.53
C GLY A 110 0.03 -3.67 -6.72
N ARG A 111 0.40 -2.55 -7.36
CA ARG A 111 0.17 -1.23 -6.77
C ARG A 111 -1.32 -0.90 -6.84
N SER A 112 -1.82 -0.20 -5.83
CA SER A 112 -3.20 0.30 -5.82
C SER A 112 -3.44 1.23 -7.02
N THR A 113 -4.47 0.94 -7.78
CA THR A 113 -4.95 1.73 -8.91
C THR A 113 -6.48 1.75 -8.89
N HIS A 114 -7.11 2.60 -9.69
CA HIS A 114 -8.56 2.57 -9.85
C HIS A 114 -9.03 1.24 -10.45
N ASP A 115 -8.32 0.74 -11.46
CA ASP A 115 -8.66 -0.55 -12.09
C ASP A 115 -8.59 -1.72 -11.10
N LEU A 116 -7.64 -1.66 -10.15
CA LEU A 116 -7.56 -2.64 -9.08
C LEU A 116 -8.73 -2.51 -8.08
N TYR A 117 -9.19 -1.30 -7.79
CA TYR A 117 -10.39 -1.07 -7.00
C TYR A 117 -11.63 -1.67 -7.68
N GLU A 118 -11.79 -1.45 -8.98
CA GLU A 118 -12.92 -1.98 -9.76
C GLU A 118 -12.98 -3.51 -9.73
N LYS A 119 -11.85 -4.21 -9.71
CA LYS A 119 -11.80 -5.68 -9.59
C LYS A 119 -12.49 -6.24 -8.33
N GLY A 120 -12.52 -5.48 -7.26
CA GLY A 120 -13.06 -5.92 -5.98
C GLY A 120 -14.40 -5.30 -5.59
N ILE A 121 -14.94 -4.39 -6.41
CA ILE A 121 -16.07 -3.53 -6.03
C ILE A 121 -17.32 -4.31 -5.64
N ASP A 122 -17.63 -5.41 -6.35
CA ASP A 122 -18.85 -6.20 -6.14
C ASP A 122 -18.88 -6.92 -4.79
N SER A 123 -17.73 -7.12 -4.16
CA SER A 123 -17.62 -7.80 -2.86
C SER A 123 -17.56 -6.84 -1.67
N ILE A 124 -17.59 -5.52 -1.89
CA ILE A 124 -17.53 -4.52 -0.83
C ILE A 124 -18.87 -4.45 -0.11
N PRO A 125 -18.95 -4.82 1.19
CA PRO A 125 -20.22 -4.94 1.89
C PRO A 125 -20.82 -3.61 2.31
N SER A 126 -20.05 -2.54 2.38
CA SER A 126 -20.49 -1.25 2.91
C SER A 126 -19.78 -0.06 2.28
N GLU A 127 -20.56 0.94 1.91
CA GLU A 127 -20.06 2.22 1.42
C GLU A 127 -19.37 3.05 2.51
N SER A 128 -19.68 2.83 3.78
CA SER A 128 -19.09 3.54 4.91
C SER A 128 -17.64 3.11 5.22
N ALA A 129 -17.16 1.98 4.66
CA ALA A 129 -15.76 1.59 4.79
C ALA A 129 -14.84 2.64 4.16
N CYS A 130 -13.70 2.94 4.81
CA CYS A 130 -12.72 3.86 4.25
C CYS A 130 -12.14 3.29 2.94
N TYR A 131 -11.76 4.19 2.03
CA TYR A 131 -11.26 3.80 0.72
C TYR A 131 -10.07 2.82 0.74
N PRO A 132 -9.06 2.97 1.62
CA PRO A 132 -7.99 1.98 1.75
C PRO A 132 -8.47 0.58 2.11
N ALA A 133 -9.52 0.46 2.91
CA ALA A 133 -10.12 -0.84 3.24
C ALA A 133 -10.86 -1.42 2.03
N LYS A 134 -11.60 -0.62 1.29
CA LYS A 134 -12.28 -1.07 0.05
C LYS A 134 -11.30 -1.63 -0.99
N LEU A 135 -10.11 -1.05 -1.10
CA LEU A 135 -9.05 -1.54 -1.99
C LEU A 135 -8.58 -2.96 -1.66
N VAL A 136 -8.76 -3.43 -0.43
CA VAL A 136 -8.34 -4.78 -0.02
C VAL A 136 -8.99 -5.84 -0.91
N HIS A 137 -10.26 -5.69 -1.24
CA HIS A 137 -11.01 -6.61 -2.09
C HIS A 137 -10.31 -6.79 -3.46
N GLY A 138 -9.95 -5.68 -4.10
CA GLY A 138 -9.22 -5.72 -5.37
C GLY A 138 -7.80 -6.31 -5.26
N HIS A 139 -7.10 -6.08 -4.12
CA HIS A 139 -5.79 -6.67 -3.89
C HIS A 139 -5.85 -8.19 -3.68
N ILE A 140 -6.88 -8.69 -2.99
CA ILE A 140 -7.11 -10.13 -2.84
C ILE A 140 -7.44 -10.74 -4.20
N GLN A 141 -8.33 -10.11 -4.98
CA GLN A 141 -8.66 -10.58 -6.32
C GLN A 141 -7.43 -10.61 -7.23
N ASP A 142 -6.56 -9.61 -7.18
CA ASP A 142 -5.32 -9.56 -7.96
C ASP A 142 -4.36 -10.73 -7.64
N LEU A 143 -4.30 -11.16 -6.37
CA LEU A 143 -3.52 -12.35 -5.98
C LEU A 143 -4.14 -13.63 -6.53
N ILE A 144 -5.45 -13.76 -6.48
CA ILE A 144 -6.20 -14.91 -7.01
C ILE A 144 -6.06 -14.98 -8.53
N ASP A 145 -6.20 -13.86 -9.26
CA ASP A 145 -6.00 -13.75 -10.70
C ASP A 145 -4.59 -14.19 -11.14
N LYS A 146 -3.60 -14.00 -10.27
CA LYS A 146 -2.22 -14.47 -10.46
C LYS A 146 -2.01 -15.96 -10.14
N GLY A 147 -3.08 -16.68 -9.82
CA GLY A 147 -3.05 -18.11 -9.50
C GLY A 147 -2.49 -18.44 -8.12
N ILE A 148 -2.44 -17.48 -7.20
CA ILE A 148 -1.94 -17.68 -5.84
C ILE A 148 -3.05 -18.32 -5.00
N LYS A 149 -2.75 -19.50 -4.45
CA LYS A 149 -3.72 -20.31 -3.68
C LYS A 149 -3.62 -20.12 -2.18
N THR A 150 -2.47 -19.74 -1.65
CA THR A 150 -2.30 -19.43 -0.23
C THR A 150 -2.14 -17.93 -0.07
N ILE A 151 -3.04 -17.30 0.68
CA ILE A 151 -3.04 -15.85 0.92
C ILE A 151 -2.98 -15.61 2.42
N PHE A 152 -2.02 -14.80 2.85
CA PHE A 152 -1.86 -14.38 4.24
C PHE A 152 -2.26 -12.92 4.41
N TYR A 153 -3.26 -12.69 5.24
CA TYR A 153 -3.73 -11.35 5.59
C TYR A 153 -4.19 -11.33 7.06
N PRO A 154 -3.30 -11.01 8.01
CA PRO A 154 -3.59 -11.14 9.44
C PRO A 154 -4.45 -10.02 9.99
N CYS A 155 -5.24 -10.34 11.01
CA CYS A 155 -5.90 -9.38 11.89
C CYS A 155 -4.91 -8.88 12.94
N ILE A 156 -4.59 -7.57 12.95
CA ILE A 156 -3.59 -7.00 13.86
C ILE A 156 -4.23 -5.96 14.76
N PRO A 157 -4.64 -6.32 15.99
CA PRO A 157 -5.17 -5.36 16.96
C PRO A 157 -4.09 -4.44 17.55
N TYR A 158 -2.87 -4.97 17.80
CA TYR A 158 -1.79 -4.24 18.45
C TYR A 158 -0.55 -4.17 17.56
N GLU A 159 -0.04 -2.96 17.35
CA GLU A 159 1.25 -2.73 16.73
C GLU A 159 2.39 -2.76 17.74
N GLN A 160 3.63 -2.79 17.24
CA GLN A 160 4.81 -2.65 18.09
C GLN A 160 4.79 -1.32 18.85
N ILE A 161 5.21 -1.37 20.11
CA ILE A 161 5.40 -0.19 20.94
C ILE A 161 6.71 0.48 20.51
N GLU A 162 6.61 1.61 19.79
CA GLU A 162 7.77 2.38 19.36
C GLU A 162 8.17 3.45 20.39
N TYR A 163 7.19 4.01 21.09
CA TYR A 163 7.35 5.04 22.09
C TYR A 163 6.59 4.63 23.34
N SER A 164 7.28 4.44 24.46
CA SER A 164 6.71 4.06 25.75
C SER A 164 5.66 5.04 26.28
N ASP A 165 5.84 6.33 25.92
CA ASP A 165 4.98 7.43 26.38
C ASP A 165 3.71 7.60 25.56
N ALA A 166 3.59 6.86 24.43
CA ALA A 166 2.38 6.90 23.62
C ALA A 166 1.24 6.16 24.32
N GLY A 167 0.11 6.84 24.48
CA GLY A 167 -1.05 6.30 25.21
C GLY A 167 -1.85 5.23 24.48
N ASN A 168 -1.54 4.94 23.20
CA ASN A 168 -2.32 3.99 22.41
C ASN A 168 -1.47 3.31 21.34
N HIS A 169 -1.54 1.98 21.31
CA HIS A 169 -0.89 1.11 20.33
C HIS A 169 -1.87 0.23 19.54
N PHE A 170 -3.16 0.53 19.64
CA PHE A 170 -4.20 -0.17 18.90
C PHE A 170 -4.26 0.28 17.44
N ASN A 171 -4.50 -0.66 16.56
CA ASN A 171 -4.94 -0.34 15.21
C ASN A 171 -6.40 0.11 15.19
N CYS A 172 -6.79 0.80 14.11
CA CYS A 172 -8.20 1.10 13.90
C CYS A 172 -8.99 -0.20 13.65
N PRO A 173 -10.31 -0.21 13.91
CA PRO A 173 -11.15 -1.40 13.70
C PRO A 173 -11.03 -1.99 12.30
N MET A 174 -10.86 -1.15 11.26
CA MET A 174 -10.72 -1.60 9.88
C MET A 174 -9.43 -2.41 9.65
N VAL A 175 -8.31 -2.00 10.25
CA VAL A 175 -7.06 -2.78 10.19
C VAL A 175 -7.18 -4.07 11.00
N THR A 176 -7.83 -3.99 12.16
CA THR A 176 -7.96 -5.13 13.08
C THR A 176 -8.84 -6.25 12.52
N SER A 177 -9.97 -5.93 11.91
CA SER A 177 -11.00 -6.92 11.59
C SER A 177 -11.28 -7.08 10.09
N TYR A 178 -10.66 -6.31 9.22
CA TYR A 178 -10.96 -6.38 7.80
C TYR A 178 -10.64 -7.72 7.12
N PRO A 179 -9.63 -8.50 7.55
CA PRO A 179 -9.45 -9.86 7.07
C PRO A 179 -10.68 -10.77 7.26
N GLU A 180 -11.39 -10.61 8.40
CA GLU A 180 -12.68 -11.29 8.66
C GLU A 180 -13.76 -10.82 7.66
N VAL A 181 -13.80 -9.53 7.36
CA VAL A 181 -14.73 -8.97 6.37
C VAL A 181 -14.48 -9.57 5.00
N ILE A 182 -13.21 -9.67 4.58
CA ILE A 182 -12.84 -10.33 3.32
C ILE A 182 -13.33 -11.77 3.28
N TYR A 183 -13.01 -12.57 4.30
CA TYR A 183 -13.42 -13.97 4.36
C TYR A 183 -14.93 -14.15 4.25
N ASN A 184 -15.70 -13.29 4.93
CA ASN A 184 -17.17 -13.41 4.98
C ASN A 184 -17.88 -12.84 3.74
N ASN A 185 -17.25 -11.94 2.97
CA ASN A 185 -17.91 -11.22 1.86
C ASN A 185 -17.34 -11.51 0.48
N MET A 186 -16.19 -12.18 0.37
CA MET A 186 -15.65 -12.62 -0.93
C MET A 186 -15.89 -14.12 -1.12
N ASP A 187 -16.92 -14.47 -1.89
CA ASP A 187 -17.27 -15.87 -2.15
C ASP A 187 -16.13 -16.66 -2.76
N VAL A 188 -15.34 -16.04 -3.63
CA VAL A 188 -14.16 -16.66 -4.24
C VAL A 188 -13.13 -17.12 -3.22
N VAL A 189 -12.99 -16.42 -2.09
CA VAL A 189 -12.08 -16.81 -0.98
C VAL A 189 -12.64 -17.99 -0.20
N ARG A 190 -13.95 -18.01 0.00
CA ARG A 190 -14.63 -18.98 0.86
C ARG A 190 -14.99 -20.29 0.13
N GLN A 191 -15.35 -20.19 -1.13
CA GLN A 191 -15.89 -21.33 -1.90
C GLN A 191 -14.86 -22.00 -2.83
N SER A 192 -13.71 -21.37 -3.07
CA SER A 192 -12.66 -21.93 -3.90
C SER A 192 -11.59 -22.66 -3.08
N ASP A 193 -10.63 -23.26 -3.77
CA ASP A 193 -9.46 -23.91 -3.18
C ASP A 193 -8.38 -22.90 -2.65
N ILE A 194 -8.84 -21.76 -2.15
CA ILE A 194 -7.98 -20.75 -1.56
C ILE A 194 -7.76 -21.04 -0.07
N ASN A 195 -6.50 -21.22 0.30
CA ASN A 195 -6.08 -21.26 1.70
C ASN A 195 -5.87 -19.84 2.21
N PHE A 196 -6.90 -19.26 2.86
CA PHE A 196 -6.88 -17.90 3.36
C PHE A 196 -6.50 -17.88 4.84
N LEU A 197 -5.28 -17.44 5.13
CA LEU A 197 -4.72 -17.37 6.48
C LEU A 197 -4.91 -15.95 7.05
N TYR A 198 -5.81 -15.81 8.02
CA TYR A 198 -6.14 -14.52 8.65
C TYR A 198 -6.12 -14.56 10.18
N PRO A 199 -5.02 -15.02 10.79
CA PRO A 199 -4.92 -15.13 12.23
C PRO A 199 -4.95 -13.76 12.91
N PHE A 200 -5.44 -13.73 14.17
CA PHE A 200 -5.25 -12.59 15.05
C PHE A 200 -3.83 -12.59 15.60
N ILE A 201 -3.07 -11.54 15.32
CA ILE A 201 -1.64 -11.42 15.66
C ILE A 201 -1.41 -10.17 16.50
N ASN A 202 -0.71 -10.35 17.63
CA ASN A 202 -0.23 -9.25 18.46
C ASN A 202 1.25 -9.00 18.15
N LEU A 203 1.57 -7.85 17.56
CA LEU A 203 2.96 -7.47 17.24
C LEU A 203 3.71 -6.84 18.43
N ALA A 204 3.00 -6.46 19.49
CA ALA A 204 3.61 -5.90 20.70
C ALA A 204 4.24 -6.97 21.60
N ASP A 205 3.77 -8.23 21.49
CA ASP A 205 4.23 -9.34 22.33
C ASP A 205 4.80 -10.49 21.48
N LYS A 206 6.12 -10.58 21.40
CA LYS A 206 6.81 -11.63 20.62
C LYS A 206 6.44 -13.06 21.03
N PRO A 207 6.34 -13.43 22.32
CA PRO A 207 5.89 -14.76 22.71
C PRO A 207 4.49 -15.07 22.20
N SER A 208 3.56 -14.13 22.27
CA SER A 208 2.21 -14.29 21.72
C SER A 208 2.23 -14.43 20.19
N PHE A 209 3.01 -13.59 19.49
CA PHE A 209 3.23 -13.69 18.06
C PHE A 209 3.65 -15.11 17.64
N LYS A 210 4.68 -15.66 18.28
CA LYS A 210 5.20 -17.01 17.99
C LYS A 210 4.15 -18.10 18.17
N ARG A 211 3.37 -18.04 19.27
CA ARG A 211 2.27 -18.98 19.53
C ARG A 211 1.17 -18.88 18.48
N GLN A 212 0.80 -17.66 18.09
CA GLN A 212 -0.24 -17.39 17.11
C GLN A 212 0.19 -17.87 15.72
N MET A 213 1.45 -17.63 15.33
CA MET A 213 1.98 -18.10 14.04
C MET A 213 2.13 -19.62 14.01
N MET A 214 2.56 -20.26 15.12
CA MET A 214 2.60 -21.71 15.23
C MET A 214 1.20 -22.33 15.02
N LYS A 215 0.17 -21.72 15.61
CA LYS A 215 -1.21 -22.17 15.42
C LYS A 215 -1.70 -21.96 13.99
N ALA A 216 -1.42 -20.79 13.40
CA ALA A 216 -1.88 -20.44 12.05
C ALA A 216 -1.23 -21.30 10.96
N LEU A 217 -0.02 -21.80 11.20
CA LEU A 217 0.76 -22.61 10.26
C LEU A 217 0.83 -24.09 10.68
N HIS A 218 -0.08 -24.54 11.54
CA HIS A 218 -0.10 -25.91 12.07
C HIS A 218 -0.04 -26.97 10.94
N ASP A 219 -0.80 -26.79 9.89
CA ASP A 219 -0.92 -27.74 8.78
C ASP A 219 0.35 -27.87 7.93
N TYR A 220 1.29 -26.96 8.08
CA TYR A 220 2.60 -27.02 7.41
C TYR A 220 3.63 -27.83 8.19
N GLY A 221 3.33 -28.21 9.44
CA GLY A 221 4.19 -29.07 10.25
C GLY A 221 5.50 -28.44 10.72
N PHE A 222 5.60 -27.11 10.75
CA PHE A 222 6.79 -26.42 11.27
C PHE A 222 7.06 -26.71 12.73
N THR A 223 8.32 -26.86 13.07
CA THR A 223 8.77 -27.00 14.46
C THR A 223 8.76 -25.66 15.18
N LYS A 224 8.70 -25.71 16.50
CA LYS A 224 8.83 -24.51 17.32
C LYS A 224 10.12 -23.74 17.02
N THR A 225 11.22 -24.45 16.82
CA THR A 225 12.54 -23.84 16.54
C THR A 225 12.54 -23.08 15.21
N GLU A 226 11.90 -23.62 14.17
CA GLU A 226 11.78 -22.91 12.87
C GLU A 226 10.95 -21.64 12.99
N ILE A 227 9.81 -21.69 13.67
CA ILE A 227 8.98 -20.51 13.93
C ILE A 227 9.72 -19.47 14.78
N ASP A 228 10.44 -19.91 15.81
CA ASP A 228 11.22 -19.02 16.69
C ASP A 228 12.32 -18.32 15.89
N ASN A 229 13.09 -19.05 15.09
CA ASN A 229 14.17 -18.48 14.26
C ASN A 229 13.64 -17.52 13.19
N ALA A 230 12.58 -17.92 12.47
CA ALA A 230 11.95 -17.06 11.48
C ALA A 230 11.40 -15.78 12.11
N SER A 231 10.81 -15.88 13.31
CA SER A 231 10.29 -14.72 14.05
C SER A 231 11.41 -13.75 14.44
N GLU A 232 12.51 -14.23 15.03
CA GLU A 232 13.62 -13.35 15.43
C GLU A 232 14.22 -12.61 14.23
N LYS A 233 14.45 -13.30 13.12
CA LYS A 233 14.95 -12.67 11.88
C LYS A 233 13.96 -11.66 11.31
N ALA A 234 12.68 -11.97 11.33
CA ALA A 234 11.63 -11.07 10.84
C ALA A 234 11.53 -9.78 11.66
N PHE A 235 11.58 -9.86 12.97
CA PHE A 235 11.61 -8.68 13.84
C PHE A 235 12.90 -7.89 13.70
N ALA A 236 14.05 -8.57 13.52
CA ALA A 236 15.32 -7.90 13.27
C ALA A 236 15.28 -7.11 11.94
N GLU A 237 14.76 -7.70 10.86
CA GLU A 237 14.61 -6.99 9.58
C GLU A 237 13.64 -5.81 9.67
N LEU A 238 12.56 -5.93 10.43
CA LEU A 238 11.65 -4.80 10.65
C LEU A 238 12.37 -3.64 11.36
N GLN A 239 13.21 -3.92 12.36
CA GLN A 239 14.02 -2.89 13.04
C GLN A 239 15.07 -2.30 12.10
N HIS A 240 15.73 -3.12 11.29
CA HIS A 240 16.67 -2.68 10.27
C HIS A 240 16.00 -1.74 9.26
N TYR A 241 14.83 -2.12 8.75
CA TYR A 241 14.02 -1.27 7.88
C TYR A 241 13.71 0.09 8.53
N LYS A 242 13.25 0.09 9.80
CA LYS A 242 12.94 1.34 10.53
C LYS A 242 14.18 2.21 10.69
N GLN A 243 15.34 1.60 10.99
CA GLN A 243 16.59 2.32 11.11
C GLN A 243 17.07 2.91 9.78
N ASP A 244 16.93 2.18 8.67
CA ASP A 244 17.23 2.70 7.33
C ASP A 244 16.42 3.98 7.02
N ILE A 245 15.14 3.99 7.37
CA ILE A 245 14.28 5.16 7.15
C ILE A 245 14.74 6.33 8.02
N ARG A 246 15.12 6.09 9.27
CA ARG A 246 15.66 7.13 10.17
C ARG A 246 16.99 7.70 9.64
N ASN A 247 17.91 6.82 9.25
CA ASN A 247 19.20 7.23 8.67
C ASN A 247 18.99 8.09 7.41
N LYS A 248 18.05 7.67 6.55
CA LYS A 248 17.72 8.47 5.35
C LYS A 248 17.06 9.80 5.71
N GLY A 249 16.31 9.86 6.80
CA GLY A 249 15.76 11.09 7.36
C GLY A 249 16.86 12.08 7.76
N GLU A 250 17.89 11.61 8.49
CA GLU A 250 19.04 12.42 8.88
C GLU A 250 19.82 12.96 7.66
N GLU A 251 20.00 12.14 6.62
CA GLU A 251 20.62 12.61 5.37
C GLU A 251 19.80 13.73 4.72
N VAL A 252 18.47 13.61 4.73
CA VAL A 252 17.58 14.63 4.16
C VAL A 252 17.61 15.91 4.97
N LEU A 253 17.65 15.83 6.30
CA LEU A 253 17.78 17.01 7.17
C LEU A 253 19.09 17.76 6.89
N LYS A 254 20.22 17.07 6.80
CA LYS A 254 21.51 17.67 6.42
C LYS A 254 21.45 18.35 5.05
N TRP A 255 20.84 17.67 4.08
CA TRP A 255 20.67 18.24 2.75
C TRP A 255 19.87 19.54 2.76
N LEU A 256 18.80 19.62 3.58
CA LEU A 256 17.98 20.83 3.72
C LEU A 256 18.79 21.99 4.29
N ASP A 257 19.58 21.72 5.34
CA ASP A 257 20.46 22.73 5.97
C ASP A 257 21.53 23.25 4.99
N GLU A 258 22.16 22.36 4.22
CA GLU A 258 23.19 22.71 3.23
C GLU A 258 22.66 23.54 2.05
N HIS A 259 21.35 23.40 1.73
CA HIS A 259 20.74 24.06 0.56
C HIS A 259 19.79 25.20 0.94
N ASP A 260 19.66 25.53 2.21
CA ASP A 260 18.70 26.51 2.75
C ASP A 260 17.26 26.26 2.23
N GLU A 261 16.84 24.98 2.21
CA GLU A 261 15.55 24.55 1.71
C GLU A 261 14.62 24.12 2.84
N ARG A 262 13.32 24.11 2.55
CA ARG A 262 12.29 23.71 3.51
C ARG A 262 11.66 22.37 3.13
N ALA A 263 11.33 21.56 4.11
CA ALA A 263 10.58 20.32 3.93
C ALA A 263 9.10 20.50 4.26
N ILE A 264 8.28 19.66 3.61
CA ILE A 264 6.88 19.45 3.98
C ILE A 264 6.78 18.13 4.71
N VAL A 265 6.29 18.14 5.96
CA VAL A 265 6.01 16.94 6.73
C VAL A 265 4.62 16.45 6.40
N LEU A 266 4.51 15.23 5.87
CA LEU A 266 3.23 14.57 5.64
C LEU A 266 2.88 13.74 6.86
N ALA A 267 1.88 14.18 7.63
CA ALA A 267 1.36 13.46 8.78
C ALA A 267 0.15 12.61 8.38
N GLY A 268 0.22 11.31 8.64
CA GLY A 268 -0.88 10.40 8.35
C GLY A 268 -0.38 8.96 8.23
N ARG A 269 -1.33 8.02 8.10
CA ARG A 269 -0.96 6.62 7.89
C ARG A 269 -0.44 6.41 6.47
N PRO A 270 0.65 5.62 6.27
CA PRO A 270 1.30 5.46 4.96
C PRO A 270 0.37 5.03 3.84
N TYR A 271 -0.58 4.14 4.13
CA TYR A 271 -1.54 3.67 3.15
C TYR A 271 -2.57 4.73 2.71
N HIS A 272 -2.88 5.72 3.55
CA HIS A 272 -3.68 6.87 3.15
C HIS A 272 -2.87 7.81 2.25
N LEU A 273 -1.64 8.10 2.62
CA LEU A 273 -0.77 8.99 1.86
C LEU A 273 -0.43 8.43 0.46
N SER A 274 -0.24 7.11 0.36
CA SER A 274 0.03 6.46 -0.95
C SER A 274 -1.16 6.48 -1.90
N LEU A 275 -2.37 6.62 -1.37
CA LEU A 275 -3.62 6.55 -2.12
C LEU A 275 -4.23 7.92 -2.44
N ILE A 276 -3.63 9.01 -2.01
CA ILE A 276 -4.17 10.37 -2.15
C ILE A 276 -4.54 10.72 -3.61
N HIS A 277 -3.77 10.23 -4.58
CA HIS A 277 -4.05 10.44 -6.00
C HIS A 277 -5.20 9.60 -6.55
N ILE A 278 -5.60 8.55 -5.84
CA ILE A 278 -6.67 7.62 -6.23
C ILE A 278 -7.96 7.96 -5.49
N SER A 279 -7.87 8.16 -4.17
CA SER A 279 -9.03 8.33 -3.30
C SER A 279 -9.62 9.73 -3.28
N GLU A 280 -8.80 10.78 -3.45
CA GLU A 280 -9.25 12.18 -3.40
C GLU A 280 -8.83 13.01 -4.63
N PRO A 281 -9.09 12.53 -5.83
CA PRO A 281 -8.69 13.26 -7.03
C PRO A 281 -9.51 14.54 -7.26
N THR A 282 -10.60 14.75 -6.51
CA THR A 282 -11.56 15.84 -6.72
C THR A 282 -11.51 16.91 -5.64
N ARG A 283 -10.81 16.71 -4.52
CA ARG A 283 -10.59 17.78 -3.55
C ARG A 283 -9.56 18.77 -4.06
N ARG A 284 -9.97 19.59 -5.02
CA ARG A 284 -9.41 20.93 -5.13
C ARG A 284 -9.80 21.66 -3.84
N VAL A 285 -8.85 21.89 -2.97
CA VAL A 285 -8.98 23.01 -2.04
C VAL A 285 -8.91 24.26 -2.92
N VAL A 286 -10.05 24.71 -3.38
CA VAL A 286 -10.21 26.08 -3.83
C VAL A 286 -10.17 26.89 -2.54
N ASN A 287 -8.97 27.21 -2.08
CA ASN A 287 -8.80 28.37 -1.23
C ASN A 287 -9.01 29.60 -2.10
N SER A 288 -10.28 29.92 -2.35
CA SER A 288 -10.68 31.28 -2.61
C SER A 288 -10.79 31.95 -1.26
N TYR A 289 -9.78 32.70 -0.89
CA TYR A 289 -9.85 33.98 -0.18
C TYR A 289 -8.46 34.60 -0.19
#